data_c96d44ae5317b3857f432f15d31e1351
#
_entry.id   c96d44ae5317b3857f432f15d31e1351
#
_cell.length_a   1.000
_cell.length_b   1.000
_cell.length_c   1.000
_cell.angle_alpha   90.00
_cell.angle_beta   90.00
_cell.angle_gamma   90.00
#
_symmetry.space_group_name_H-M   'P 1'
#
loop_
_entity.id
_entity.type
_entity.pdbx_description
1 polymer ?
#
loop_
_entity_poly.entity_id
_entity_poly.type
_entity_poly.pdbx_seq_one_letter_code
_entity_poly.pdbx_strand_id
1 'polypeptide(L)'
;MNKKNIFNYSTLAIPLAFVGLPIYINVSDFYVRQFDVNIAFLAFIILAVRLLDGLSEPFLGLLSDYLIRKKISHKKIIYVSASFLALSFFALFNPPNFENKSIILLWLGISMLTTYSFFNLTVVNFEALAVVLAKNSKQRIEINSYKEFFGLIGILIASASPIIIRVLLNNDENNYFYLSLIFVFLLFFSIFFFFNKIQSEEQKILTKFNIKNILSEIFSNKLFLKFIGIFFINSLAVSLPASVVTFYVNDVLKCPEKLGIFLTIYFLSAAIFMIFWKKLAQKFGKINSWSISILGSILTFIFAYFVDSSNSNLFYLICFFSGVFLGSDLIMPPAIISEIIYKKHDKISSYLSFWNMINKAGLMFASFLSLMVLWLVSFDAKNVNQDSLMAIPIIYAVIPCALKMLVVSLLFKLKKSQKNL
;
A
#
# COMPACT_ATOMS: atom_id res chain seq x y z
N MET A 1 19.40 -15.99 -1.89
CA MET A 1 19.93 -14.88 -1.04
C MET A 1 20.22 -15.37 0.36
N ASN A 2 21.30 -14.84 1.00
CA ASN A 2 21.52 -15.05 2.44
C ASN A 2 20.60 -14.14 3.25
N LYS A 3 20.28 -14.50 4.50
CA LYS A 3 19.42 -13.69 5.40
C LYS A 3 19.89 -12.24 5.53
N LYS A 4 21.21 -12.00 5.58
CA LYS A 4 21.80 -10.66 5.63
C LYS A 4 21.47 -9.82 4.38
N ASN A 5 21.44 -10.45 3.21
CA ASN A 5 21.09 -9.76 1.97
C ASN A 5 19.58 -9.46 1.87
N ILE A 6 18.74 -10.34 2.42
CA ILE A 6 17.29 -10.10 2.53
C ILE A 6 17.03 -8.91 3.46
N PHE A 7 17.70 -8.85 4.60
CA PHE A 7 17.64 -7.73 5.54
C PHE A 7 18.02 -6.41 4.85
N ASN A 8 19.20 -6.37 4.22
CA ASN A 8 19.67 -5.16 3.53
C ASN A 8 18.77 -4.74 2.35
N TYR A 9 18.19 -5.70 1.61
CA TYR A 9 17.17 -5.42 0.61
C TYR A 9 15.97 -4.74 1.24
N SER A 10 15.46 -5.28 2.34
CA SER A 10 14.21 -4.87 2.95
C SER A 10 14.29 -3.50 3.65
N THR A 11 15.49 -2.99 3.98
CA THR A 11 15.64 -1.67 4.59
C THR A 11 15.05 -0.54 3.73
N LEU A 12 15.07 -0.69 2.39
CA LEU A 12 14.48 0.31 1.49
C LEU A 12 12.95 0.40 1.62
N ALA A 13 12.30 -0.62 2.16
CA ALA A 13 10.86 -0.58 2.41
C ALA A 13 10.48 0.48 3.48
N ILE A 14 11.39 0.83 4.41
CA ILE A 14 11.15 1.85 5.44
C ILE A 14 10.82 3.21 4.82
N PRO A 15 11.72 3.85 4.05
CA PRO A 15 11.43 5.16 3.46
C PRO A 15 10.31 5.09 2.42
N LEU A 16 10.17 3.99 1.68
CA LEU A 16 9.07 3.85 0.71
C LEU A 16 7.70 3.83 1.40
N ALA A 17 7.57 3.15 2.53
CA ALA A 17 6.33 3.15 3.30
C ALA A 17 6.11 4.47 4.06
N PHE A 18 7.20 5.13 4.48
CA PHE A 18 7.15 6.44 5.12
C PHE A 18 6.48 7.50 4.23
N VAL A 19 6.83 7.55 2.94
CA VAL A 19 6.32 8.55 1.98
C VAL A 19 4.80 8.59 1.91
N GLY A 20 4.16 7.42 1.96
CA GLY A 20 2.72 7.30 1.72
C GLY A 20 1.88 8.08 2.72
N LEU A 21 2.22 8.00 4.00
CA LEU A 21 1.39 8.58 5.06
C LEU A 21 1.39 10.13 5.05
N PRO A 22 2.53 10.85 4.98
CA PRO A 22 2.54 12.30 4.88
C PRO A 22 1.81 12.83 3.65
N ILE A 23 1.97 12.20 2.48
CA ILE A 23 1.27 12.63 1.26
C ILE A 23 -0.23 12.41 1.39
N TYR A 24 -0.65 11.32 2.05
CA TYR A 24 -2.06 11.01 2.18
C TYR A 24 -2.80 11.88 3.20
N ILE A 25 -2.18 12.16 4.34
CA ILE A 25 -2.80 12.82 5.49
C ILE A 25 -2.41 14.29 5.58
N ASN A 26 -1.11 14.61 5.45
CA ASN A 26 -0.58 15.91 5.83
C ASN A 26 -0.60 16.94 4.70
N VAL A 27 -0.49 16.55 3.43
CA VAL A 27 -0.39 17.50 2.31
C VAL A 27 -1.56 18.48 2.26
N SER A 28 -2.79 17.97 2.41
CA SER A 28 -3.99 18.81 2.34
C SER A 28 -4.02 19.84 3.46
N ASP A 29 -3.77 19.42 4.68
CA ASP A 29 -3.74 20.28 5.87
C ASP A 29 -2.62 21.34 5.78
N PHE A 30 -1.43 20.91 5.35
CA PHE A 30 -0.26 21.78 5.16
C PHE A 30 -0.57 22.94 4.19
N TYR A 31 -1.07 22.63 2.99
CA TYR A 31 -1.32 23.68 1.98
C TYR A 31 -2.49 24.60 2.36
N VAL A 32 -3.53 24.08 3.01
CA VAL A 32 -4.65 24.91 3.49
C VAL A 32 -4.20 25.86 4.59
N ARG A 33 -3.50 25.35 5.61
CA ARG A 33 -3.17 26.16 6.79
C ARG A 33 -2.03 27.14 6.53
N GLN A 34 -1.00 26.74 5.77
CA GLN A 34 0.18 27.55 5.59
C GLN A 34 0.06 28.54 4.44
N PHE A 35 -0.70 28.21 3.39
CA PHE A 35 -0.81 29.05 2.19
C PHE A 35 -2.22 29.59 1.96
N ASP A 36 -3.16 29.27 2.84
CA ASP A 36 -4.57 29.74 2.74
C ASP A 36 -5.13 29.57 1.34
N VAL A 37 -4.90 28.39 0.72
CA VAL A 37 -5.42 28.04 -0.61
C VAL A 37 -6.87 27.59 -0.52
N ASN A 38 -7.63 27.82 -1.60
CA ASN A 38 -9.01 27.40 -1.67
C ASN A 38 -9.12 25.86 -1.66
N ILE A 39 -9.86 25.33 -0.68
CA ILE A 39 -10.01 23.87 -0.43
C ILE A 39 -10.61 23.15 -1.65
N ALA A 40 -11.55 23.77 -2.39
CA ALA A 40 -12.17 23.13 -3.54
C ALA A 40 -11.18 22.93 -4.69
N PHE A 41 -10.36 23.94 -5.01
CA PHE A 41 -9.30 23.81 -6.01
C PHE A 41 -8.22 22.82 -5.58
N LEU A 42 -7.83 22.83 -4.31
CA LEU A 42 -6.89 21.87 -3.75
C LEU A 42 -7.42 20.44 -3.88
N ALA A 43 -8.67 20.19 -3.52
CA ALA A 43 -9.31 18.88 -3.62
C ALA A 43 -9.36 18.38 -5.08
N PHE A 44 -9.67 19.27 -6.03
CA PHE A 44 -9.68 18.96 -7.45
C PHE A 44 -8.29 18.56 -7.97
N ILE A 45 -7.24 19.29 -7.58
CA ILE A 45 -5.86 18.98 -7.98
C ILE A 45 -5.41 17.63 -7.39
N ILE A 46 -5.69 17.39 -6.11
CA ILE A 46 -5.34 16.11 -5.47
C ILE A 46 -6.07 14.96 -6.16
N LEU A 47 -7.35 15.12 -6.48
CA LEU A 47 -8.11 14.10 -7.20
C LEU A 47 -7.51 13.84 -8.60
N ALA A 48 -7.22 14.90 -9.35
CA ALA A 48 -6.62 14.78 -10.68
C ALA A 48 -5.26 14.08 -10.64
N VAL A 49 -4.40 14.45 -9.69
CA VAL A 49 -3.09 13.81 -9.51
C VAL A 49 -3.23 12.33 -9.14
N ARG A 50 -4.14 11.98 -8.24
CA ARG A 50 -4.39 10.57 -7.86
C ARG A 50 -4.92 9.72 -9.01
N LEU A 51 -5.79 10.28 -9.84
CA LEU A 51 -6.27 9.59 -11.06
C LEU A 51 -5.12 9.36 -12.04
N LEU A 52 -4.31 10.40 -12.30
CA LEU A 52 -3.13 10.30 -13.15
C LEU A 52 -2.10 9.30 -12.61
N ASP A 53 -1.89 9.29 -11.30
CA ASP A 53 -1.03 8.33 -10.61
C ASP A 53 -1.46 6.89 -10.87
N GLY A 54 -2.74 6.56 -10.65
CA GLY A 54 -3.28 5.23 -10.91
C GLY A 54 -3.18 4.80 -12.37
N LEU A 55 -3.48 5.71 -13.31
CA LEU A 55 -3.41 5.45 -14.75
C LEU A 55 -1.96 5.34 -15.28
N SER A 56 -1.01 6.01 -14.64
CA SER A 56 0.40 5.99 -15.06
C SER A 56 1.14 4.69 -14.69
N GLU A 57 0.65 3.93 -13.73
CA GLU A 57 1.31 2.70 -13.22
C GLU A 57 1.74 1.72 -14.33
N PRO A 58 0.87 1.30 -15.27
CA PRO A 58 1.27 0.37 -16.33
C PRO A 58 2.37 0.94 -17.23
N PHE A 59 2.33 2.26 -17.49
CA PHE A 59 3.34 2.92 -18.34
C PHE A 59 4.72 2.94 -17.66
N LEU A 60 4.77 3.14 -16.35
CA LEU A 60 6.03 3.09 -15.58
C LEU A 60 6.63 1.68 -15.56
N GLY A 61 5.80 0.64 -15.51
CA GLY A 61 6.26 -0.73 -15.66
C GLY A 61 6.84 -1.03 -17.04
N LEU A 62 6.16 -0.59 -18.09
CA LEU A 62 6.67 -0.68 -19.47
C LEU A 62 7.99 0.08 -19.66
N LEU A 63 8.08 1.28 -19.08
CA LEU A 63 9.32 2.07 -19.08
C LEU A 63 10.46 1.33 -18.38
N SER A 64 10.18 0.74 -17.22
CA SER A 64 11.16 -0.06 -16.48
C SER A 64 11.68 -1.23 -17.31
N ASP A 65 10.78 -2.04 -17.89
CA ASP A 65 11.17 -3.17 -18.72
C ASP A 65 11.94 -2.74 -19.99
N TYR A 66 11.61 -1.59 -20.57
CA TYR A 66 12.37 -0.99 -21.66
C TYR A 66 13.80 -0.63 -21.23
N LEU A 67 13.97 -0.01 -20.05
CA LEU A 67 15.29 0.36 -19.50
C LEU A 67 16.13 -0.89 -19.18
N ILE A 68 15.52 -1.94 -18.64
CA ILE A 68 16.19 -3.23 -18.38
C ILE A 68 16.71 -3.85 -19.67
N ARG A 69 15.94 -3.81 -20.75
CA ARG A 69 16.37 -4.27 -22.09
C ARG A 69 17.54 -3.47 -22.63
N LYS A 70 17.63 -2.18 -22.28
CA LYS A 70 18.82 -1.35 -22.58
C LYS A 70 19.99 -1.60 -21.62
N LYS A 71 20.00 -2.72 -20.88
CA LYS A 71 21.04 -3.12 -19.91
C LYS A 71 21.19 -2.17 -18.72
N ILE A 72 20.15 -1.40 -18.41
CA ILE A 72 20.10 -0.60 -17.18
C ILE A 72 19.53 -1.49 -16.08
N SER A 73 20.31 -1.81 -15.04
CA SER A 73 19.87 -2.70 -13.97
C SER A 73 18.75 -2.07 -13.10
N HIS A 74 17.88 -2.89 -12.52
CA HIS A 74 16.88 -2.44 -11.54
C HIS A 74 17.49 -1.57 -10.44
N LYS A 75 18.69 -1.89 -9.98
CA LYS A 75 19.41 -1.08 -8.99
C LYS A 75 19.66 0.35 -9.47
N LYS A 76 20.15 0.53 -10.70
CA LYS A 76 20.40 1.86 -11.26
C LYS A 76 19.10 2.66 -11.38
N ILE A 77 18.01 2.00 -11.82
CA ILE A 77 16.69 2.64 -11.90
C ILE A 77 16.22 3.06 -10.52
N ILE A 78 16.32 2.19 -9.50
CA ILE A 78 15.99 2.51 -8.10
C ILE A 78 16.80 3.70 -7.61
N TYR A 79 18.12 3.72 -7.85
CA TYR A 79 18.98 4.81 -7.39
C TYR A 79 18.55 6.16 -7.97
N VAL A 80 18.37 6.21 -9.29
CA VAL A 80 17.97 7.44 -9.99
C VAL A 80 16.58 7.88 -9.56
N SER A 81 15.60 6.98 -9.59
CA SER A 81 14.22 7.31 -9.23
C SER A 81 14.08 7.69 -7.75
N ALA A 82 14.79 7.03 -6.84
CA ALA A 82 14.80 7.38 -5.43
C ALA A 82 15.44 8.75 -5.16
N SER A 83 16.49 9.11 -5.90
CA SER A 83 17.09 10.45 -5.79
C SER A 83 16.10 11.54 -6.23
N PHE A 84 15.40 11.34 -7.35
CA PHE A 84 14.35 12.26 -7.78
C PHE A 84 13.13 12.25 -6.85
N LEU A 85 12.79 11.10 -6.25
CA LEU A 85 11.78 11.01 -5.21
C LEU A 85 12.14 11.85 -3.99
N ALA A 86 13.40 11.81 -3.55
CA ALA A 86 13.86 12.66 -2.44
C ALA A 86 13.70 14.15 -2.75
N LEU A 87 14.10 14.56 -3.95
CA LEU A 87 13.98 15.96 -4.39
C LEU A 87 12.51 16.41 -4.51
N SER A 88 11.68 15.61 -5.14
CA SER A 88 10.26 15.94 -5.35
C SER A 88 9.47 15.94 -4.04
N PHE A 89 9.75 15.01 -3.12
CA PHE A 89 9.12 14.99 -1.80
C PHE A 89 9.56 16.19 -0.96
N PHE A 90 10.84 16.56 -1.02
CA PHE A 90 11.34 17.77 -0.36
C PHE A 90 10.66 19.01 -0.94
N ALA A 91 10.58 19.14 -2.27
CA ALA A 91 9.91 20.26 -2.94
C ALA A 91 8.41 20.33 -2.63
N LEU A 92 7.73 19.20 -2.43
CA LEU A 92 6.31 19.13 -2.07
C LEU A 92 6.03 19.79 -0.71
N PHE A 93 6.89 19.55 0.28
CA PHE A 93 6.72 20.09 1.63
C PHE A 93 7.53 21.37 1.90
N ASN A 94 8.25 21.88 0.89
CA ASN A 94 9.02 23.14 0.97
C ASN A 94 8.79 23.97 -0.31
N PRO A 95 7.54 24.40 -0.58
CA PRO A 95 7.27 25.25 -1.72
C PRO A 95 7.96 26.61 -1.54
N PRO A 96 8.48 27.21 -2.63
CA PRO A 96 8.98 28.58 -2.59
C PRO A 96 7.87 29.56 -2.20
N ASN A 97 8.27 30.72 -1.67
CA ASN A 97 7.33 31.79 -1.30
C ASN A 97 6.75 32.45 -2.56
N PHE A 98 5.62 31.94 -3.02
CA PHE A 98 4.87 32.54 -4.10
C PHE A 98 3.76 33.43 -3.56
N GLU A 99 3.64 34.67 -4.07
CA GLU A 99 2.54 35.58 -3.71
C GLU A 99 1.21 35.11 -4.31
N ASN A 100 1.25 34.44 -5.47
CA ASN A 100 0.05 34.02 -6.19
C ASN A 100 -0.37 32.60 -5.78
N LYS A 101 -1.55 32.48 -5.16
CA LYS A 101 -2.14 31.21 -4.72
C LYS A 101 -2.33 30.18 -5.87
N SER A 102 -2.55 30.64 -7.10
CA SER A 102 -2.65 29.73 -8.26
C SER A 102 -1.31 29.08 -8.60
N ILE A 103 -0.20 29.78 -8.41
CA ILE A 103 1.14 29.22 -8.62
C ILE A 103 1.45 28.19 -7.54
N ILE A 104 1.03 28.42 -6.29
CA ILE A 104 1.17 27.48 -5.18
C ILE A 104 0.40 26.18 -5.50
N LEU A 105 -0.82 26.29 -6.01
CA LEU A 105 -1.63 25.12 -6.42
C LEU A 105 -1.01 24.36 -7.60
N LEU A 106 -0.45 25.08 -8.58
CA LEU A 106 0.29 24.47 -9.68
C LEU A 106 1.55 23.74 -9.18
N TRP A 107 2.29 24.36 -8.25
CA TRP A 107 3.45 23.73 -7.59
C TRP A 107 3.07 22.45 -6.87
N LEU A 108 1.99 22.47 -6.09
CA LEU A 108 1.43 21.28 -5.46
C LEU A 108 1.17 20.18 -6.48
N GLY A 109 0.45 20.49 -7.55
CA GLY A 109 0.10 19.50 -8.57
C GLY A 109 1.33 18.86 -9.22
N ILE A 110 2.32 19.68 -9.62
CA ILE A 110 3.55 19.19 -10.26
C ILE A 110 4.42 18.41 -9.28
N SER A 111 4.66 18.95 -8.07
CA SER A 111 5.49 18.28 -7.07
C SER A 111 4.88 16.98 -6.57
N MET A 112 3.55 16.93 -6.42
CA MET A 112 2.85 15.71 -6.03
C MET A 112 2.87 14.65 -7.15
N LEU A 113 2.62 15.05 -8.41
CA LEU A 113 2.67 14.15 -9.56
C LEU A 113 4.07 13.57 -9.77
N THR A 114 5.11 14.39 -9.68
CA THR A 114 6.50 13.94 -9.78
C THR A 114 6.88 13.02 -8.63
N THR A 115 6.44 13.32 -7.41
CA THR A 115 6.67 12.46 -6.23
C THR A 115 6.03 11.08 -6.44
N TYR A 116 4.76 11.00 -6.85
CA TYR A 116 4.11 9.72 -7.13
C TYR A 116 4.79 8.96 -8.28
N SER A 117 5.16 9.65 -9.37
CA SER A 117 5.80 9.01 -10.52
C SER A 117 7.14 8.36 -10.15
N PHE A 118 7.99 9.07 -9.41
CA PHE A 118 9.28 8.51 -8.97
C PHE A 118 9.12 7.50 -7.85
N PHE A 119 8.14 7.66 -6.97
CA PHE A 119 7.78 6.65 -5.98
C PHE A 119 7.38 5.34 -6.66
N ASN A 120 6.46 5.36 -7.60
CA ASN A 120 5.99 4.17 -8.31
C ASN A 120 7.11 3.50 -9.11
N LEU A 121 7.93 4.29 -9.80
CA LEU A 121 9.08 3.76 -10.54
C LEU A 121 10.08 3.08 -9.60
N THR A 122 10.30 3.63 -8.41
CA THR A 122 11.16 3.02 -7.39
C THR A 122 10.54 1.73 -6.85
N VAL A 123 9.26 1.75 -6.48
CA VAL A 123 8.54 0.59 -5.92
C VAL A 123 8.49 -0.56 -6.92
N VAL A 124 8.11 -0.31 -8.17
CA VAL A 124 8.03 -1.35 -9.22
C VAL A 124 9.38 -2.03 -9.42
N ASN A 125 10.47 -1.27 -9.48
CA ASN A 125 11.80 -1.83 -9.64
C ASN A 125 12.30 -2.54 -8.38
N PHE A 126 11.96 -2.03 -7.20
CA PHE A 126 12.24 -2.68 -5.93
C PHE A 126 11.53 -4.04 -5.84
N GLU A 127 10.25 -4.11 -6.19
CA GLU A 127 9.48 -5.36 -6.23
C GLU A 127 9.97 -6.32 -7.31
N ALA A 128 10.27 -5.82 -8.52
CA ALA A 128 10.83 -6.61 -9.60
C ALA A 128 12.15 -7.27 -9.19
N LEU A 129 13.02 -6.52 -8.51
CA LEU A 129 14.28 -7.05 -8.01
C LEU A 129 14.05 -8.17 -6.97
N ALA A 130 13.02 -8.09 -6.11
CA ALA A 130 12.66 -9.18 -5.21
C ALA A 130 12.32 -10.47 -5.97
N VAL A 131 11.56 -10.35 -7.05
CA VAL A 131 11.17 -11.49 -7.90
C VAL A 131 12.41 -12.15 -8.52
N VAL A 132 13.32 -11.33 -9.04
CA VAL A 132 14.57 -11.78 -9.68
C VAL A 132 15.52 -12.45 -8.69
N LEU A 133 15.70 -11.89 -7.50
CA LEU A 133 16.63 -12.36 -6.48
C LEU A 133 16.16 -13.63 -5.77
N ALA A 134 14.87 -13.93 -5.78
CA ALA A 134 14.30 -15.08 -5.09
C ALA A 134 14.48 -16.37 -5.89
N LYS A 135 15.34 -17.27 -5.43
CA LYS A 135 15.65 -18.56 -6.11
C LYS A 135 14.52 -19.59 -6.01
N ASN A 136 13.69 -19.52 -5.00
CA ASN A 136 12.60 -20.50 -4.77
C ASN A 136 11.41 -19.88 -4.05
N SER A 137 10.32 -20.64 -3.96
CA SER A 137 9.06 -20.23 -3.33
C SER A 137 9.22 -19.81 -1.86
N LYS A 138 10.06 -20.51 -1.09
CA LYS A 138 10.33 -20.16 0.33
C LYS A 138 11.02 -18.81 0.46
N GLN A 139 12.00 -18.52 -0.42
CA GLN A 139 12.67 -17.21 -0.42
C GLN A 139 11.74 -16.07 -0.82
N ARG A 140 10.78 -16.29 -1.74
CA ARG A 140 9.78 -15.25 -2.08
C ARG A 140 8.93 -14.85 -0.89
N ILE A 141 8.47 -15.84 -0.11
CA ILE A 141 7.74 -15.56 1.14
C ILE A 141 8.64 -14.80 2.13
N GLU A 142 9.88 -15.23 2.27
CA GLU A 142 10.83 -14.63 3.21
C GLU A 142 11.11 -13.16 2.85
N ILE A 143 11.45 -12.87 1.59
CA ILE A 143 11.72 -11.51 1.11
C ILE A 143 10.49 -10.61 1.32
N ASN A 144 9.30 -11.06 0.92
CA ASN A 144 8.08 -10.29 1.10
C ASN A 144 7.75 -10.07 2.59
N SER A 145 7.96 -11.07 3.45
CA SER A 145 7.74 -10.91 4.90
C SER A 145 8.64 -9.84 5.51
N TYR A 146 9.93 -9.85 5.16
CA TYR A 146 10.86 -8.81 5.65
C TYR A 146 10.52 -7.44 5.06
N LYS A 147 10.17 -7.36 3.75
CA LYS A 147 9.78 -6.12 3.08
C LYS A 147 8.57 -5.48 3.79
N GLU A 148 7.52 -6.24 4.02
CA GLU A 148 6.30 -5.74 4.67
C GLU A 148 6.55 -5.38 6.15
N PHE A 149 7.33 -6.17 6.88
CA PHE A 149 7.72 -5.85 8.25
C PHE A 149 8.45 -4.50 8.34
N PHE A 150 9.45 -4.28 7.48
CA PHE A 150 10.17 -3.01 7.42
C PHE A 150 9.28 -1.86 6.92
N GLY A 151 8.33 -2.15 6.02
CA GLY A 151 7.32 -1.20 5.59
C GLY A 151 6.45 -0.72 6.76
N LEU A 152 5.98 -1.62 7.61
CA LEU A 152 5.22 -1.24 8.82
C LEU A 152 6.04 -0.36 9.77
N ILE A 153 7.33 -0.64 9.95
CA ILE A 153 8.23 0.23 10.71
C ILE A 153 8.27 1.63 10.09
N GLY A 154 8.34 1.73 8.74
CA GLY A 154 8.31 3.01 8.03
C GLY A 154 7.03 3.81 8.28
N ILE A 155 5.87 3.15 8.27
CA ILE A 155 4.57 3.77 8.60
C ILE A 155 4.57 4.28 10.05
N LEU A 156 5.06 3.47 11.00
CA LEU A 156 5.13 3.87 12.42
C LEU A 156 6.04 5.08 12.63
N ILE A 157 7.21 5.13 11.97
CA ILE A 157 8.10 6.29 12.02
C ILE A 157 7.41 7.51 11.42
N ALA A 158 6.72 7.37 10.27
CA ALA A 158 6.00 8.46 9.62
C ALA A 158 4.88 9.02 10.51
N SER A 159 4.12 8.16 11.17
CA SER A 159 3.02 8.57 12.07
C SER A 159 3.50 9.26 13.33
N ALA A 160 4.65 8.83 13.88
CA ALA A 160 5.23 9.39 15.10
C ALA A 160 6.04 10.68 14.85
N SER A 161 6.59 10.85 13.63
CA SER A 161 7.52 11.94 13.33
C SER A 161 6.97 13.34 13.59
N PRO A 162 5.73 13.74 13.28
CA PRO A 162 5.22 15.08 13.57
C PRO A 162 5.19 15.38 15.09
N ILE A 163 4.81 14.39 15.90
CA ILE A 163 4.78 14.51 17.36
C ILE A 163 6.19 14.66 17.92
N ILE A 164 7.12 13.82 17.45
CA ILE A 164 8.52 13.85 17.88
C ILE A 164 9.17 15.19 17.53
N ILE A 165 8.95 15.69 16.31
CA ILE A 165 9.48 16.98 15.85
C ILE A 165 8.96 18.11 16.74
N ARG A 166 7.66 18.14 17.02
CA ARG A 166 7.04 19.16 17.87
C ARG A 166 7.63 19.16 19.28
N VAL A 167 7.79 18.00 19.89
CA VAL A 167 8.33 17.87 21.27
C VAL A 167 9.81 18.26 21.33
N LEU A 168 10.62 17.90 20.31
CA LEU A 168 12.06 18.15 20.32
C LEU A 168 12.43 19.59 19.96
N LEU A 169 11.67 20.24 19.09
CA LEU A 169 12.07 21.54 18.53
C LEU A 169 11.26 22.72 19.09
N ASN A 170 10.19 22.48 19.86
CA ASN A 170 9.29 23.51 20.41
C ASN A 170 8.84 24.55 19.35
N ASN A 171 8.79 24.15 18.07
CA ASN A 171 8.52 25.04 16.95
C ASN A 171 7.55 24.36 15.98
N ASP A 172 6.35 24.90 15.86
CA ASP A 172 5.32 24.36 14.98
C ASP A 172 5.48 24.77 13.51
N GLU A 173 6.23 25.86 13.22
CA GLU A 173 6.30 26.44 11.88
C GLU A 173 7.10 25.58 10.88
N ASN A 174 8.13 24.87 11.34
CA ASN A 174 9.06 24.13 10.48
C ASN A 174 8.87 22.60 10.49
N ASN A 175 7.74 22.10 11.03
CA ASN A 175 7.52 20.66 11.18
C ASN A 175 7.66 19.87 9.87
N TYR A 176 7.19 20.40 8.77
CA TYR A 176 7.22 19.71 7.46
C TYR A 176 8.61 19.76 6.79
N PHE A 177 9.40 20.81 7.07
CA PHE A 177 10.79 20.85 6.65
C PHE A 177 11.58 19.70 7.29
N TYR A 178 11.50 19.56 8.61
CA TYR A 178 12.18 18.47 9.32
C TYR A 178 11.67 17.10 8.93
N LEU A 179 10.37 16.95 8.71
CA LEU A 179 9.77 15.72 8.21
C LEU A 179 10.37 15.31 6.85
N SER A 180 10.54 16.26 5.94
CA SER A 180 11.17 16.01 4.64
C SER A 180 12.66 15.66 4.77
N LEU A 181 13.39 16.25 5.71
CA LEU A 181 14.78 15.90 6.00
C LEU A 181 14.90 14.47 6.58
N ILE A 182 14.02 14.09 7.50
CA ILE A 182 13.98 12.73 8.06
C ILE A 182 13.76 11.72 6.92
N PHE A 183 12.83 12.00 6.01
CA PHE A 183 12.61 11.15 4.85
C PHE A 183 13.85 11.01 3.97
N VAL A 184 14.47 12.14 3.59
CA VAL A 184 15.69 12.16 2.76
C VAL A 184 16.80 11.35 3.43
N PHE A 185 17.00 11.55 4.73
CA PHE A 185 18.00 10.81 5.50
C PHE A 185 17.71 9.30 5.50
N LEU A 186 16.47 8.90 5.83
CA LEU A 186 16.08 7.48 5.83
C LEU A 186 16.24 6.84 4.45
N LEU A 187 15.94 7.56 3.38
CA LEU A 187 16.04 7.07 2.01
C LEU A 187 17.51 6.83 1.63
N PHE A 188 18.39 7.81 1.81
CA PHE A 188 19.80 7.65 1.48
C PHE A 188 20.51 6.65 2.38
N PHE A 189 20.17 6.61 3.67
CA PHE A 189 20.68 5.58 4.59
C PHE A 189 20.28 4.17 4.12
N SER A 190 19.01 3.96 3.75
CA SER A 190 18.55 2.67 3.24
C SER A 190 19.18 2.31 1.89
N ILE A 191 19.37 3.27 1.00
CA ILE A 191 20.05 3.08 -0.29
C ILE A 191 21.51 2.64 -0.08
N PHE A 192 22.21 3.21 0.90
CA PHE A 192 23.59 2.82 1.22
C PHE A 192 23.70 1.33 1.58
N PHE A 193 22.82 0.82 2.45
CA PHE A 193 22.79 -0.60 2.79
C PHE A 193 22.34 -1.47 1.63
N PHE A 194 21.38 -1.00 0.85
CA PHE A 194 20.86 -1.70 -0.32
C PHE A 194 21.95 -1.88 -1.39
N PHE A 195 22.75 -0.83 -1.71
CA PHE A 195 23.71 -0.88 -2.81
C PHE A 195 24.95 -1.70 -2.49
N ASN A 196 25.49 -1.60 -1.28
CA ASN A 196 26.78 -2.17 -0.94
C ASN A 196 26.79 -3.71 -0.87
N LYS A 197 25.64 -4.37 -0.82
CA LYS A 197 25.57 -5.81 -0.50
C LYS A 197 24.68 -6.65 -1.40
N ILE A 198 23.96 -6.06 -2.33
CA ILE A 198 23.13 -6.81 -3.27
C ILE A 198 23.82 -6.86 -4.61
N GLN A 199 24.29 -8.03 -5.03
CA GLN A 199 24.79 -8.23 -6.39
C GLN A 199 23.61 -8.26 -7.36
N SER A 200 23.64 -7.41 -8.39
CA SER A 200 22.68 -7.48 -9.49
C SER A 200 23.13 -8.59 -10.45
N GLU A 201 22.36 -9.65 -10.58
CA GLU A 201 22.52 -10.54 -11.72
C GLU A 201 22.02 -9.79 -12.95
N GLU A 202 22.93 -9.50 -13.89
CA GLU A 202 22.56 -8.94 -15.21
C GLU A 202 21.81 -10.02 -15.99
N GLN A 203 20.51 -9.83 -16.15
CA GLN A 203 19.72 -10.70 -17.01
C GLN A 203 20.01 -10.34 -18.47
N LYS A 204 20.53 -11.28 -19.25
CA LYS A 204 20.65 -11.15 -20.70
C LYS A 204 19.27 -11.27 -21.34
N ILE A 205 18.65 -10.14 -21.63
CA ILE A 205 17.37 -10.09 -22.34
C ILE A 205 17.65 -9.98 -23.84
N LEU A 206 17.29 -11.02 -24.59
CA LEU A 206 17.55 -11.15 -26.03
C LEU A 206 16.37 -10.72 -26.92
N THR A 207 15.19 -10.44 -26.34
CA THR A 207 13.96 -10.15 -27.10
C THR A 207 13.79 -8.67 -27.44
N LYS A 208 13.28 -8.37 -28.66
CA LYS A 208 12.95 -6.98 -29.05
C LYS A 208 11.79 -6.43 -28.19
N PHE A 209 11.88 -5.14 -27.80
CA PHE A 209 10.83 -4.47 -27.06
C PHE A 209 9.63 -4.19 -27.98
N ASN A 210 8.47 -4.74 -27.64
CA ASN A 210 7.22 -4.48 -28.35
C ASN A 210 6.07 -4.40 -27.34
N ILE A 211 5.52 -3.21 -27.16
CA ILE A 211 4.44 -2.93 -26.19
C ILE A 211 3.22 -3.81 -26.47
N LYS A 212 2.80 -3.95 -27.74
CA LYS A 212 1.65 -4.77 -28.12
C LYS A 212 1.83 -6.23 -27.68
N ASN A 213 3.02 -6.77 -27.87
CA ASN A 213 3.33 -8.16 -27.48
C ASN A 213 3.34 -8.32 -25.94
N ILE A 214 3.83 -7.32 -25.20
CA ILE A 214 3.85 -7.36 -23.74
C ILE A 214 2.41 -7.33 -23.21
N LEU A 215 1.59 -6.39 -23.66
CA LEU A 215 0.19 -6.29 -23.26
C LEU A 215 -0.61 -7.53 -23.66
N SER A 216 -0.44 -8.00 -24.92
CA SER A 216 -1.10 -9.23 -25.38
C SER A 216 -0.74 -10.43 -24.50
N GLU A 217 0.53 -10.55 -24.09
CA GLU A 217 0.95 -11.64 -23.23
C GLU A 217 0.39 -11.53 -21.79
N ILE A 218 0.34 -10.33 -21.23
CA ILE A 218 -0.26 -10.08 -19.91
C ILE A 218 -1.75 -10.48 -19.93
N PHE A 219 -2.49 -10.00 -20.94
CA PHE A 219 -3.92 -10.31 -21.10
C PHE A 219 -4.20 -11.75 -21.56
N SER A 220 -3.23 -12.45 -22.10
CA SER A 220 -3.35 -13.89 -22.43
C SER A 220 -3.00 -14.80 -21.26
N ASN A 221 -2.36 -14.30 -20.22
CA ASN A 221 -1.96 -15.09 -19.06
C ASN A 221 -3.17 -15.34 -18.14
N LYS A 222 -3.92 -16.40 -18.44
CA LYS A 222 -5.14 -16.77 -17.71
C LYS A 222 -4.93 -16.94 -16.20
N LEU A 223 -3.76 -17.43 -15.77
CA LEU A 223 -3.45 -17.62 -14.36
C LEU A 223 -3.28 -16.27 -13.66
N PHE A 224 -2.53 -15.37 -14.29
CA PHE A 224 -2.35 -14.00 -13.80
C PHE A 224 -3.68 -13.25 -13.70
N LEU A 225 -4.51 -13.28 -14.76
CA LEU A 225 -5.79 -12.57 -14.76
C LEU A 225 -6.77 -13.14 -13.72
N LYS A 226 -6.83 -14.46 -13.55
CA LYS A 226 -7.63 -15.06 -12.48
C LYS A 226 -7.18 -14.61 -11.10
N PHE A 227 -5.85 -14.58 -10.87
CA PHE A 227 -5.31 -14.17 -9.59
C PHE A 227 -5.53 -12.67 -9.33
N ILE A 228 -5.34 -11.82 -10.34
CA ILE A 228 -5.63 -10.37 -10.27
C ILE A 228 -7.10 -10.11 -9.92
N GLY A 229 -8.04 -10.82 -10.54
CA GLY A 229 -9.47 -10.69 -10.21
C GLY A 229 -9.78 -11.08 -8.76
N ILE A 230 -9.18 -12.17 -8.26
CA ILE A 230 -9.30 -12.57 -6.85
C ILE A 230 -8.73 -11.49 -5.93
N PHE A 231 -7.56 -10.97 -6.29
CA PHE A 231 -6.89 -9.95 -5.50
C PHE A 231 -7.66 -8.62 -5.48
N PHE A 232 -8.27 -8.23 -6.59
CA PHE A 232 -9.12 -7.03 -6.65
C PHE A 232 -10.27 -7.11 -5.64
N ILE A 233 -10.96 -8.27 -5.58
CA ILE A 233 -12.04 -8.49 -4.61
C ILE A 233 -11.49 -8.44 -3.18
N ASN A 234 -10.31 -9.03 -2.93
CA ASN A 234 -9.67 -8.97 -1.61
C ASN A 234 -9.25 -7.53 -1.26
N SER A 235 -8.70 -6.77 -2.23
CA SER A 235 -8.34 -5.37 -2.04
C SER A 235 -9.55 -4.51 -1.68
N LEU A 236 -10.69 -4.71 -2.35
CA LEU A 236 -11.95 -4.08 -1.96
C LEU A 236 -12.35 -4.44 -0.53
N ALA A 237 -12.30 -5.73 -0.18
CA ALA A 237 -12.70 -6.22 1.15
C ALA A 237 -11.83 -5.64 2.28
N VAL A 238 -10.55 -5.40 2.04
CA VAL A 238 -9.62 -4.81 3.02
C VAL A 238 -9.78 -3.29 3.08
N SER A 239 -10.07 -2.64 1.95
CA SER A 239 -10.13 -1.18 1.84
C SER A 239 -11.46 -0.59 2.33
N LEU A 240 -12.57 -1.33 2.27
CA LEU A 240 -13.87 -0.88 2.76
C LEU A 240 -13.84 -0.48 4.24
N PRO A 241 -13.38 -1.33 5.17
CA PRO A 241 -13.27 -0.94 6.57
C PRO A 241 -12.36 0.28 6.77
N ALA A 242 -11.22 0.32 6.06
CA ALA A 242 -10.28 1.43 6.16
C ALA A 242 -10.90 2.78 5.74
N SER A 243 -11.86 2.77 4.80
CA SER A 243 -12.53 3.98 4.33
C SER A 243 -13.59 4.52 5.30
N VAL A 244 -14.14 3.68 6.19
CA VAL A 244 -15.21 4.07 7.11
C VAL A 244 -14.86 3.88 8.59
N VAL A 245 -13.62 3.48 8.93
CA VAL A 245 -13.21 3.25 10.31
C VAL A 245 -13.42 4.47 11.21
N THR A 246 -13.18 5.67 10.68
CA THR A 246 -13.39 6.92 11.43
C THR A 246 -14.86 7.13 11.79
N PHE A 247 -15.76 6.92 10.84
CA PHE A 247 -17.21 7.00 11.08
C PHE A 247 -17.66 5.92 12.06
N TYR A 248 -17.15 4.70 11.94
CA TYR A 248 -17.48 3.61 12.84
C TYR A 248 -17.03 3.91 14.28
N VAL A 249 -15.80 4.41 14.49
CA VAL A 249 -15.28 4.72 15.82
C VAL A 249 -15.95 5.96 16.42
N ASN A 250 -16.24 6.99 15.61
CA ASN A 250 -16.85 8.24 16.09
C ASN A 250 -18.34 8.08 16.36
N ASP A 251 -19.08 7.48 15.43
CA ASP A 251 -20.54 7.55 15.44
C ASP A 251 -21.18 6.30 16.04
N VAL A 252 -20.58 5.11 15.84
CA VAL A 252 -21.10 3.84 16.39
C VAL A 252 -20.49 3.53 17.75
N LEU A 253 -19.15 3.56 17.88
CA LEU A 253 -18.48 3.27 19.15
C LEU A 253 -18.45 4.48 20.10
N LYS A 254 -18.61 5.69 19.59
CA LYS A 254 -18.57 6.97 20.34
C LYS A 254 -17.30 7.16 21.19
N CYS A 255 -16.15 6.74 20.65
CA CYS A 255 -14.85 6.85 21.33
C CYS A 255 -13.72 7.32 20.39
N PRO A 256 -13.84 8.52 19.78
CA PRO A 256 -12.87 9.03 18.79
C PRO A 256 -11.43 9.08 19.31
N GLU A 257 -11.24 9.34 20.60
CA GLU A 257 -9.93 9.39 21.25
C GLU A 257 -9.18 8.05 21.23
N LYS A 258 -9.89 6.93 21.06
CA LYS A 258 -9.31 5.58 21.05
C LYS A 258 -8.87 5.13 19.64
N LEU A 259 -9.21 5.86 18.57
CA LEU A 259 -8.92 5.46 17.18
C LEU A 259 -7.44 5.16 16.98
N GLY A 260 -6.55 6.02 17.47
CA GLY A 260 -5.10 5.83 17.34
C GLY A 260 -4.61 4.55 18.03
N ILE A 261 -5.19 4.21 19.19
CA ILE A 261 -4.83 2.99 19.93
C ILE A 261 -5.33 1.74 19.18
N PHE A 262 -6.56 1.77 18.67
CA PHE A 262 -7.12 0.68 17.86
C PHE A 262 -6.26 0.37 16.63
N LEU A 263 -5.89 1.41 15.87
CA LEU A 263 -5.02 1.27 14.70
C LEU A 263 -3.61 0.77 15.08
N THR A 264 -3.07 1.25 16.20
CA THR A 264 -1.77 0.80 16.69
C THR A 264 -1.79 -0.70 17.02
N ILE A 265 -2.79 -1.17 17.75
CA ILE A 265 -2.96 -2.60 18.07
C ILE A 265 -3.09 -3.43 16.80
N TYR A 266 -3.90 -2.97 15.85
CA TYR A 266 -4.13 -3.63 14.57
C TYR A 266 -2.83 -3.81 13.76
N PHE A 267 -2.08 -2.75 13.55
CA PHE A 267 -0.83 -2.81 12.78
C PHE A 267 0.31 -3.49 13.52
N LEU A 268 0.41 -3.32 14.85
CA LEU A 268 1.43 -3.97 15.65
C LEU A 268 1.23 -5.50 15.70
N SER A 269 0.00 -5.97 15.87
CA SER A 269 -0.30 -7.39 15.82
C SER A 269 -0.02 -7.98 14.42
N ALA A 270 -0.32 -7.25 13.34
CA ALA A 270 0.06 -7.66 11.99
C ALA A 270 1.57 -7.87 11.86
N ALA A 271 2.37 -6.91 12.31
CA ALA A 271 3.83 -6.98 12.25
C ALA A 271 4.39 -8.19 13.03
N ILE A 272 3.91 -8.41 14.26
CA ILE A 272 4.36 -9.51 15.11
C ILE A 272 4.01 -10.87 14.48
N PHE A 273 2.78 -11.04 14.01
CA PHE A 273 2.29 -12.32 13.51
C PHE A 273 2.67 -12.63 12.05
N MET A 274 3.29 -11.71 11.32
CA MET A 274 3.88 -12.01 10.00
C MET A 274 4.86 -13.19 10.05
N ILE A 275 5.65 -13.31 11.13
CA ILE A 275 6.59 -14.40 11.30
C ILE A 275 5.88 -15.75 11.40
N PHE A 276 4.75 -15.79 12.11
CA PHE A 276 3.90 -16.99 12.20
C PHE A 276 3.35 -17.38 10.82
N TRP A 277 2.76 -16.43 10.08
CA TRP A 277 2.21 -16.66 8.75
C TRP A 277 3.27 -17.09 7.75
N LYS A 278 4.48 -16.52 7.81
CA LYS A 278 5.62 -16.96 7.00
C LYS A 278 5.93 -18.45 7.22
N LYS A 279 6.02 -18.90 8.48
CA LYS A 279 6.28 -20.32 8.82
C LYS A 279 5.13 -21.22 8.33
N LEU A 280 3.88 -20.78 8.52
CA LEU A 280 2.71 -21.53 8.09
C LEU A 280 2.69 -21.71 6.56
N ALA A 281 3.00 -20.66 5.80
CA ALA A 281 3.06 -20.69 4.35
C ALA A 281 4.19 -21.58 3.82
N GLN A 282 5.31 -21.65 4.51
CA GLN A 282 6.42 -22.56 4.16
C GLN A 282 6.05 -24.03 4.37
N LYS A 283 5.15 -24.33 5.32
CA LYS A 283 4.71 -25.69 5.66
C LYS A 283 3.50 -26.14 4.82
N PHE A 284 2.47 -25.33 4.71
CA PHE A 284 1.19 -25.67 4.10
C PHE A 284 0.96 -25.06 2.71
N GLY A 285 1.89 -24.24 2.24
CA GLY A 285 1.78 -23.49 0.99
C GLY A 285 1.02 -22.17 1.16
N LYS A 286 1.28 -21.22 0.25
CA LYS A 286 0.81 -19.83 0.31
C LYS A 286 -0.72 -19.72 0.23
N ILE A 287 -1.33 -20.41 -0.76
CA ILE A 287 -2.78 -20.34 -0.99
C ILE A 287 -3.55 -20.89 0.22
N ASN A 288 -3.11 -22.02 0.79
CA ASN A 288 -3.78 -22.59 1.96
C ASN A 288 -3.66 -21.68 3.18
N SER A 289 -2.46 -21.18 3.43
CA SER A 289 -2.20 -20.29 4.57
C SER A 289 -2.99 -18.98 4.46
N TRP A 290 -3.08 -18.44 3.24
CA TRP A 290 -3.89 -17.26 2.99
C TRP A 290 -5.39 -17.54 3.18
N SER A 291 -5.90 -18.66 2.67
CA SER A 291 -7.31 -19.08 2.87
C SER A 291 -7.65 -19.26 4.36
N ILE A 292 -6.76 -19.89 5.15
CA ILE A 292 -6.94 -20.04 6.61
C ILE A 292 -7.00 -18.66 7.29
N SER A 293 -6.10 -17.76 6.90
CA SER A 293 -6.09 -16.39 7.44
C SER A 293 -7.39 -15.64 7.11
N ILE A 294 -7.86 -15.72 5.87
CA ILE A 294 -9.10 -15.06 5.46
C ILE A 294 -10.29 -15.61 6.25
N LEU A 295 -10.39 -16.93 6.44
CA LEU A 295 -11.46 -17.53 7.25
C LEU A 295 -11.39 -17.04 8.71
N GLY A 296 -10.19 -16.99 9.30
CA GLY A 296 -10.01 -16.45 10.64
C GLY A 296 -10.37 -14.96 10.72
N SER A 297 -10.02 -14.17 9.70
CA SER A 297 -10.40 -12.75 9.66
C SER A 297 -11.92 -12.55 9.57
N ILE A 298 -12.64 -13.39 8.81
CA ILE A 298 -14.10 -13.34 8.73
C ILE A 298 -14.72 -13.62 10.10
N LEU A 299 -14.25 -14.70 10.76
CA LEU A 299 -14.76 -15.09 12.09
C LEU A 299 -14.54 -13.99 13.14
N THR A 300 -13.46 -13.24 13.05
CA THR A 300 -13.18 -12.17 13.99
C THR A 300 -13.91 -10.89 13.62
N PHE A 301 -13.86 -10.51 12.34
CA PHE A 301 -14.30 -9.21 11.90
C PHE A 301 -15.82 -9.05 11.87
N ILE A 302 -16.56 -10.15 11.69
CA ILE A 302 -18.03 -10.13 11.75
C ILE A 302 -18.57 -9.68 13.10
N PHE A 303 -17.81 -9.90 14.20
CA PHE A 303 -18.19 -9.44 15.52
C PHE A 303 -18.21 -7.91 15.64
N ALA A 304 -17.49 -7.17 14.78
CA ALA A 304 -17.57 -5.72 14.75
C ALA A 304 -18.98 -5.20 14.40
N TYR A 305 -19.82 -6.02 13.76
CA TYR A 305 -21.22 -5.66 13.53
C TYR A 305 -22.04 -5.54 14.82
N PHE A 306 -21.66 -6.28 15.87
CA PHE A 306 -22.39 -6.35 17.15
C PHE A 306 -21.79 -5.46 18.24
N VAL A 307 -20.72 -4.71 17.92
CA VAL A 307 -20.07 -3.81 18.88
C VAL A 307 -20.62 -2.40 18.72
N ASP A 308 -21.01 -1.81 19.85
CA ASP A 308 -21.55 -0.46 19.97
C ASP A 308 -20.84 0.35 21.10
N SER A 309 -21.40 1.49 21.46
CA SER A 309 -20.85 2.34 22.51
C SER A 309 -20.85 1.71 23.90
N SER A 310 -21.76 0.76 24.19
CA SER A 310 -21.89 0.10 25.50
C SER A 310 -20.78 -0.93 25.75
N ASN A 311 -20.27 -1.54 24.67
CA ASN A 311 -19.28 -2.61 24.73
C ASN A 311 -18.01 -2.32 23.91
N SER A 312 -17.70 -1.05 23.66
CA SER A 312 -16.58 -0.58 22.82
C SER A 312 -15.21 -1.18 23.16
N ASN A 313 -15.01 -1.67 24.38
CA ASN A 313 -13.78 -2.34 24.79
C ASN A 313 -13.55 -3.68 24.07
N LEU A 314 -14.59 -4.36 23.60
CA LEU A 314 -14.43 -5.57 22.78
C LEU A 314 -13.73 -5.27 21.45
N PHE A 315 -13.79 -4.03 20.98
CA PHE A 315 -13.13 -3.65 19.75
C PHE A 315 -11.59 -3.74 19.80
N TYR A 316 -10.98 -3.66 20.99
CA TYR A 316 -9.55 -3.95 21.17
C TYR A 316 -9.20 -5.39 20.75
N LEU A 317 -10.03 -6.37 21.12
CA LEU A 317 -9.82 -7.77 20.74
C LEU A 317 -10.04 -7.96 19.24
N ILE A 318 -11.05 -7.30 18.66
CA ILE A 318 -11.30 -7.35 17.22
C ILE A 318 -10.10 -6.77 16.46
N CYS A 319 -9.57 -5.63 16.87
CA CYS A 319 -8.38 -5.01 16.27
C CYS A 319 -7.16 -5.94 16.39
N PHE A 320 -6.93 -6.55 17.55
CA PHE A 320 -5.81 -7.46 17.74
C PHE A 320 -5.90 -8.66 16.80
N PHE A 321 -7.00 -9.42 16.83
CA PHE A 321 -7.12 -10.62 16.00
C PHE A 321 -7.22 -10.29 14.51
N SER A 322 -7.94 -9.23 14.12
CA SER A 322 -7.97 -8.78 12.72
C SER A 322 -6.58 -8.41 12.21
N GLY A 323 -5.77 -7.75 13.05
CA GLY A 323 -4.38 -7.45 12.75
C GLY A 323 -3.53 -8.71 12.60
N VAL A 324 -3.72 -9.74 13.43
CA VAL A 324 -3.05 -11.03 13.25
C VAL A 324 -3.27 -11.56 11.83
N PHE A 325 -4.49 -11.52 11.31
CA PHE A 325 -4.82 -12.00 9.97
C PHE A 325 -4.36 -11.04 8.86
N LEU A 326 -4.32 -9.73 9.11
CA LEU A 326 -3.73 -8.75 8.20
C LEU A 326 -2.28 -9.10 7.83
N GLY A 327 -1.49 -9.59 8.78
CA GLY A 327 -0.12 -10.01 8.53
C GLY A 327 0.01 -11.04 7.39
N SER A 328 -0.99 -11.91 7.21
CA SER A 328 -1.05 -12.83 6.06
C SER A 328 -1.46 -12.10 4.77
N ASP A 329 -2.46 -11.22 4.81
CA ASP A 329 -2.92 -10.46 3.65
C ASP A 329 -1.80 -9.57 3.06
N LEU A 330 -0.86 -9.11 3.87
CA LEU A 330 0.28 -8.33 3.40
C LEU A 330 1.36 -9.18 2.69
N ILE A 331 1.60 -10.42 3.15
CA ILE A 331 2.74 -11.22 2.63
C ILE A 331 2.35 -12.28 1.60
N MET A 332 1.13 -12.81 1.63
CA MET A 332 0.74 -13.92 0.74
C MET A 332 0.47 -13.47 -0.69
N PRO A 333 -0.34 -12.44 -0.98
CA PRO A 333 -0.61 -12.02 -2.34
C PRO A 333 0.65 -11.63 -3.12
N PRO A 334 1.58 -10.77 -2.59
CA PRO A 334 2.82 -10.46 -3.31
C PRO A 334 3.74 -11.68 -3.49
N ALA A 335 3.73 -12.64 -2.56
CA ALA A 335 4.50 -13.88 -2.71
C ALA A 335 3.91 -14.83 -3.77
N ILE A 336 2.59 -14.83 -3.95
CA ILE A 336 1.90 -15.62 -5.00
C ILE A 336 2.12 -14.99 -6.36
N ILE A 337 1.93 -13.66 -6.50
CA ILE A 337 2.16 -12.96 -7.77
C ILE A 337 3.61 -13.12 -8.23
N SER A 338 4.57 -12.98 -7.31
CA SER A 338 6.00 -13.19 -7.61
C SER A 338 6.28 -14.58 -8.18
N GLU A 339 5.53 -15.60 -7.77
CA GLU A 339 5.66 -16.95 -8.29
C GLU A 339 5.06 -17.11 -9.69
N ILE A 340 3.90 -16.50 -9.93
CA ILE A 340 3.22 -16.50 -11.23
C ILE A 340 4.08 -15.84 -12.31
N ILE A 341 4.75 -14.74 -11.97
CA ILE A 341 5.50 -13.93 -12.94
C ILE A 341 7.00 -14.27 -13.02
N TYR A 342 7.51 -15.10 -12.11
CA TYR A 342 8.97 -15.42 -12.04
C TYR A 342 9.59 -15.86 -13.37
N LYS A 343 8.87 -16.64 -14.19
CA LYS A 343 9.35 -17.10 -15.49
C LYS A 343 9.28 -16.04 -16.60
N LYS A 344 8.73 -14.84 -16.30
CA LYS A 344 8.53 -13.73 -17.25
C LYS A 344 9.63 -12.67 -17.12
N HIS A 345 10.88 -13.10 -17.06
CA HIS A 345 12.06 -12.30 -16.71
C HIS A 345 12.16 -10.93 -17.37
N ASP A 346 11.72 -10.81 -18.61
CA ASP A 346 11.80 -9.59 -19.41
C ASP A 346 10.58 -8.64 -19.29
N LYS A 347 9.58 -9.01 -18.45
CA LYS A 347 8.29 -8.31 -18.33
C LYS A 347 7.81 -8.20 -16.88
N ILE A 348 8.69 -8.48 -15.92
CA ILE A 348 8.33 -8.52 -14.49
C ILE A 348 7.76 -7.19 -14.04
N SER A 349 8.39 -6.08 -14.40
CA SER A 349 7.95 -4.75 -13.99
C SER A 349 6.59 -4.39 -14.56
N SER A 350 6.30 -4.74 -15.81
CA SER A 350 4.97 -4.54 -16.41
C SER A 350 3.89 -5.32 -15.67
N TYR A 351 4.13 -6.59 -15.33
CA TYR A 351 3.18 -7.39 -14.56
C TYR A 351 2.94 -6.81 -13.15
N LEU A 352 3.99 -6.35 -12.47
CA LEU A 352 3.88 -5.75 -11.14
C LEU A 352 3.15 -4.40 -11.17
N SER A 353 3.36 -3.60 -12.21
CA SER A 353 2.63 -2.35 -12.38
C SER A 353 1.13 -2.57 -12.58
N PHE A 354 0.72 -3.59 -13.35
CA PHE A 354 -0.69 -3.98 -13.43
C PHE A 354 -1.24 -4.43 -12.08
N TRP A 355 -0.45 -5.17 -11.30
CA TRP A 355 -0.80 -5.55 -9.94
C TRP A 355 -1.02 -4.31 -9.05
N ASN A 356 -0.09 -3.35 -9.06
CA ASN A 356 -0.17 -2.14 -8.25
C ASN A 356 -1.35 -1.24 -8.67
N MET A 357 -1.61 -1.14 -9.98
CA MET A 357 -2.80 -0.44 -10.50
C MET A 357 -4.09 -1.06 -9.93
N ILE A 358 -4.21 -2.38 -9.91
CA ILE A 358 -5.38 -3.07 -9.36
C ILE A 358 -5.53 -2.85 -7.86
N ASN A 359 -4.44 -2.81 -7.11
CA ASN A 359 -4.47 -2.50 -5.69
C ASN A 359 -5.00 -1.08 -5.43
N LYS A 360 -4.51 -0.09 -6.18
CA LYS A 360 -5.00 1.30 -6.12
C LYS A 360 -6.46 1.40 -6.53
N ALA A 361 -6.87 0.69 -7.59
CA ALA A 361 -8.26 0.63 -8.01
C ALA A 361 -9.17 0.08 -6.90
N GLY A 362 -8.75 -1.00 -6.21
CA GLY A 362 -9.48 -1.54 -5.08
C GLY A 362 -9.73 -0.50 -3.98
N LEU A 363 -8.70 0.25 -3.60
CA LEU A 363 -8.81 1.33 -2.62
C LEU A 363 -9.77 2.46 -3.08
N MET A 364 -9.65 2.88 -4.34
CA MET A 364 -10.51 3.94 -4.93
C MET A 364 -11.98 3.51 -4.96
N PHE A 365 -12.27 2.30 -5.47
CA PHE A 365 -13.63 1.78 -5.53
C PHE A 365 -14.22 1.56 -4.14
N ALA A 366 -13.44 1.08 -3.17
CA ALA A 366 -13.89 0.92 -1.79
C ALA A 366 -14.32 2.26 -1.18
N SER A 367 -13.48 3.30 -1.32
CA SER A 367 -13.80 4.64 -0.81
C SER A 367 -15.05 5.22 -1.49
N PHE A 368 -15.17 5.07 -2.80
CA PHE A 368 -16.33 5.53 -3.55
C PHE A 368 -17.62 4.83 -3.10
N LEU A 369 -17.60 3.48 -3.03
CA LEU A 369 -18.77 2.69 -2.63
C LEU A 369 -19.19 3.02 -1.19
N SER A 370 -18.24 3.18 -0.28
CA SER A 370 -18.53 3.51 1.12
C SER A 370 -19.23 4.86 1.23
N LEU A 371 -18.69 5.89 0.57
CA LEU A 371 -19.29 7.23 0.60
C LEU A 371 -20.63 7.29 -0.12
N MET A 372 -20.79 6.53 -1.21
CA MET A 372 -22.06 6.44 -1.92
C MET A 372 -23.16 5.82 -1.05
N VAL A 373 -22.85 4.76 -0.29
CA VAL A 373 -23.83 4.18 0.64
C VAL A 373 -24.17 5.15 1.75
N LEU A 374 -23.19 5.86 2.34
CA LEU A 374 -23.44 6.89 3.34
C LEU A 374 -24.32 8.03 2.81
N TRP A 375 -24.11 8.45 1.56
CA TRP A 375 -24.97 9.44 0.89
C TRP A 375 -26.39 8.93 0.70
N LEU A 376 -26.58 7.69 0.28
CA LEU A 376 -27.90 7.07 0.07
C LEU A 376 -28.73 7.01 1.35
N VAL A 377 -28.08 6.84 2.52
CA VAL A 377 -28.74 6.86 3.83
C VAL A 377 -28.80 8.27 4.45
N SER A 378 -28.51 9.30 3.64
CA SER A 378 -28.54 10.71 4.07
C SER A 378 -27.71 10.97 5.34
N PHE A 379 -26.47 10.45 5.37
CA PHE A 379 -25.57 10.64 6.50
C PHE A 379 -25.25 12.12 6.70
N ASP A 380 -25.52 12.61 7.93
CA ASP A 380 -25.10 13.93 8.39
C ASP A 380 -24.26 13.80 9.66
N ALA A 381 -22.99 14.26 9.60
CA ALA A 381 -22.05 14.17 10.71
C ALA A 381 -22.49 14.98 11.96
N LYS A 382 -23.38 15.97 11.80
CA LYS A 382 -23.91 16.78 12.90
C LYS A 382 -25.14 16.12 13.55
N ASN A 383 -25.89 15.34 12.77
CA ASN A 383 -27.11 14.70 13.26
C ASN A 383 -27.24 13.30 12.61
N VAL A 384 -26.49 12.34 13.17
CA VAL A 384 -26.43 10.98 12.65
C VAL A 384 -27.77 10.28 12.84
N ASN A 385 -28.44 9.94 11.73
CA ASN A 385 -29.72 9.26 11.74
C ASN A 385 -29.57 7.75 12.02
N GLN A 386 -30.69 7.08 12.32
CA GLN A 386 -30.69 5.66 12.66
C GLN A 386 -30.28 4.77 11.49
N ASP A 387 -30.64 5.15 10.26
CA ASP A 387 -30.27 4.42 9.05
C ASP A 387 -28.75 4.44 8.83
N SER A 388 -28.09 5.56 9.11
CA SER A 388 -26.63 5.67 9.07
C SER A 388 -25.94 4.80 10.13
N LEU A 389 -26.51 4.76 11.37
CA LEU A 389 -25.98 3.90 12.44
C LEU A 389 -26.10 2.41 12.10
N MET A 390 -27.07 2.00 11.29
CA MET A 390 -27.19 0.64 10.78
C MET A 390 -26.27 0.39 9.56
N ALA A 391 -26.13 1.37 8.67
CA ALA A 391 -25.35 1.23 7.43
C ALA A 391 -23.83 1.16 7.71
N ILE A 392 -23.32 1.96 8.63
CA ILE A 392 -21.88 2.00 8.95
C ILE A 392 -21.33 0.61 9.35
N PRO A 393 -21.91 -0.13 10.32
CA PRO A 393 -21.44 -1.47 10.66
C PRO A 393 -21.57 -2.48 9.51
N ILE A 394 -22.57 -2.33 8.64
CA ILE A 394 -22.72 -3.20 7.45
C ILE A 394 -21.57 -2.98 6.48
N ILE A 395 -21.23 -1.72 6.16
CA ILE A 395 -20.09 -1.38 5.29
C ILE A 395 -18.78 -1.80 5.95
N TYR A 396 -18.66 -1.60 7.26
CA TYR A 396 -17.44 -1.87 8.00
C TYR A 396 -17.15 -3.37 8.14
N ALA A 397 -18.14 -4.19 8.46
CA ALA A 397 -17.96 -5.59 8.82
C ALA A 397 -18.62 -6.59 7.84
N VAL A 398 -19.91 -6.42 7.53
CA VAL A 398 -20.69 -7.45 6.82
C VAL A 398 -20.25 -7.57 5.36
N ILE A 399 -20.18 -6.46 4.63
CA ILE A 399 -19.78 -6.47 3.21
C ILE A 399 -18.34 -7.00 3.03
N PRO A 400 -17.33 -6.55 3.80
CA PRO A 400 -15.98 -7.13 3.73
C PRO A 400 -15.94 -8.63 4.00
N CYS A 401 -16.68 -9.12 4.98
CA CYS A 401 -16.76 -10.55 5.28
C CYS A 401 -17.37 -11.35 4.10
N ALA A 402 -18.43 -10.84 3.47
CA ALA A 402 -19.04 -11.47 2.29
C ALA A 402 -18.07 -11.51 1.11
N LEU A 403 -17.35 -10.42 0.84
CA LEU A 403 -16.30 -10.36 -0.19
C LEU A 403 -15.15 -11.34 0.11
N LYS A 404 -14.71 -11.42 1.35
CA LYS A 404 -13.66 -12.38 1.77
C LYS A 404 -14.12 -13.84 1.64
N MET A 405 -15.38 -14.17 1.88
CA MET A 405 -15.94 -15.50 1.59
C MET A 405 -15.84 -15.84 0.09
N LEU A 406 -16.18 -14.88 -0.77
CA LEU A 406 -16.03 -15.02 -2.23
C LEU A 406 -14.55 -15.27 -2.60
N VAL A 407 -13.62 -14.52 -2.02
CA VAL A 407 -12.17 -14.71 -2.24
C VAL A 407 -11.74 -16.13 -1.89
N VAL A 408 -12.13 -16.65 -0.72
CA VAL A 408 -11.80 -18.04 -0.32
C VAL A 408 -12.32 -19.06 -1.32
N SER A 409 -13.57 -18.91 -1.76
CA SER A 409 -14.18 -19.82 -2.74
C SER A 409 -13.42 -19.82 -4.07
N LEU A 410 -12.99 -18.64 -4.53
CA LEU A 410 -12.21 -18.49 -5.77
C LEU A 410 -10.78 -19.01 -5.63
N LEU A 411 -10.15 -18.88 -4.46
CA LEU A 411 -8.82 -19.45 -4.18
C LEU A 411 -8.84 -20.98 -4.22
N PHE A 412 -9.88 -21.61 -3.69
CA PHE A 412 -10.03 -23.06 -3.80
C PHE A 412 -10.19 -23.54 -5.25
N LYS A 413 -10.98 -22.81 -6.07
CA LYS A 413 -11.10 -23.09 -7.51
C LYS A 413 -9.77 -22.92 -8.24
N LEU A 414 -9.01 -21.86 -7.92
CA LEU A 414 -7.70 -21.60 -8.50
C LEU A 414 -6.71 -22.75 -8.19
N LYS A 415 -6.68 -23.20 -6.94
CA LYS A 415 -5.83 -24.31 -6.49
C LYS A 415 -6.15 -25.62 -7.20
N LYS A 416 -7.44 -25.94 -7.39
CA LYS A 416 -7.88 -27.14 -8.13
C LYS A 416 -7.44 -27.08 -9.60
N SER A 417 -7.52 -25.91 -10.23
CA SER A 417 -7.06 -25.68 -11.60
C SER A 417 -5.54 -25.83 -11.75
N GLN A 418 -4.73 -25.49 -10.74
CA GLN A 418 -3.27 -25.67 -10.77
C GLN A 418 -2.81 -27.14 -10.59
N LYS A 419 -3.61 -27.97 -9.94
CA LYS A 419 -3.31 -29.41 -9.81
C LYS A 419 -3.59 -30.19 -11.10
N ASN A 420 -4.39 -29.61 -11.99
CA ASN A 420 -4.79 -30.23 -13.27
C ASN A 420 -3.95 -29.70 -14.45
N LEU A 421 -2.94 -28.86 -14.21
CA LEU A 421 -1.91 -28.39 -15.14
C LEU A 421 -0.54 -28.97 -14.75
#